data_0789c43f53837c4efec61af0b8776b1e
#
_entry.id   0789c43f53837c4efec61af0b8776b1e
#
_cell.length_a   1.000
_cell.length_b   1.000
_cell.length_c   1.000
_cell.angle_alpha   90.00
_cell.angle_beta   90.00
_cell.angle_gamma   90.00
#
_symmetry.space_group_name_H-M   'P 1'
#
loop_
_entity.id
_entity.type
_entity.pdbx_description
1 polymer ?
#
loop_
_entity_poly.entity_id
_entity_poly.type
_entity_poly.pdbx_seq_one_letter_code
_entity_poly.pdbx_strand_id
1 'polypeptide(L)'
;DVFNAVMQKADTTMLSEETAIGSYKLEAVEAMRDITTEAELSLEYGHPDYESSNISERDKEKKYLIRSALRLAEDLDIEHILLFTKTGRLARFAAAYRPSHMIHAFTGNIQTLRYTNILFGINPHLLPNW
;
A
#
# COMPACT_ATOMS: atom_id res chain seq x y z
N ASP A 1 -17.22 10.89 -1.58
CA ASP A 1 -16.07 10.82 -2.52
C ASP A 1 -14.86 10.12 -1.89
N VAL A 2 -14.36 10.54 -0.70
CA VAL A 2 -13.22 9.87 -0.02
C VAL A 2 -13.50 8.40 0.26
N PHE A 3 -14.64 8.08 0.88
CA PHE A 3 -15.06 6.70 1.13
C PHE A 3 -15.04 5.85 -0.14
N ASN A 4 -15.62 6.37 -1.24
CA ASN A 4 -15.63 5.67 -2.52
C ASN A 4 -14.21 5.47 -3.10
N ALA A 5 -13.30 6.43 -2.93
CA ALA A 5 -11.91 6.28 -3.37
C ALA A 5 -11.21 5.12 -2.64
N VAL A 6 -11.42 4.99 -1.33
CA VAL A 6 -10.91 3.85 -0.54
C VAL A 6 -11.52 2.55 -1.03
N MET A 7 -12.85 2.48 -1.21
CA MET A 7 -13.54 1.29 -1.71
C MET A 7 -13.10 0.91 -3.13
N GLN A 8 -12.71 1.88 -3.96
CA GLN A 8 -12.11 1.67 -5.29
C GLN A 8 -10.61 1.33 -5.24
N LYS A 9 -10.06 1.11 -4.04
CA LYS A 9 -8.68 0.70 -3.81
C LYS A 9 -7.64 1.75 -4.22
N ALA A 10 -7.93 3.05 -3.99
CA ALA A 10 -6.91 4.08 -4.05
C ALA A 10 -5.81 3.81 -3.01
N ASP A 11 -4.54 4.01 -3.37
CA ASP A 11 -3.42 3.81 -2.45
C ASP A 11 -3.33 4.93 -1.41
N THR A 12 -3.72 6.14 -1.80
CA THR A 12 -3.70 7.33 -0.94
C THR A 12 -4.75 8.34 -1.38
N THR A 13 -5.16 9.19 -0.46
CA THR A 13 -6.05 10.32 -0.71
C THR A 13 -5.28 11.63 -0.53
N MET A 14 -5.70 12.69 -1.22
CA MET A 14 -5.02 13.98 -1.18
C MET A 14 -6.00 15.09 -0.85
N LEU A 15 -5.61 15.97 0.07
CA LEU A 15 -6.22 17.28 0.29
C LEU A 15 -5.43 18.35 -0.47
N SER A 16 -6.10 19.33 -1.00
CA SER A 16 -5.51 20.43 -1.78
C SER A 16 -5.82 21.79 -1.16
N GLU A 17 -6.86 22.45 -1.64
CA GLU A 17 -7.23 23.80 -1.19
C GLU A 17 -7.68 23.80 0.27
N GLU A 18 -8.29 22.74 0.74
CA GLU A 18 -8.78 22.58 2.11
C GLU A 18 -7.66 22.77 3.13
N THR A 19 -6.45 22.34 2.81
CA THR A 19 -5.26 22.48 3.68
C THR A 19 -4.35 23.63 3.28
N ALA A 20 -4.36 24.06 2.01
CA ALA A 20 -3.49 25.14 1.53
C ALA A 20 -4.04 26.53 1.95
N ILE A 21 -5.29 26.83 1.65
CA ILE A 21 -5.92 28.14 1.87
C ILE A 21 -7.21 28.09 2.71
N GLY A 22 -7.74 26.89 2.98
CA GLY A 22 -8.97 26.70 3.76
C GLY A 22 -8.86 27.21 5.19
N SER A 23 -9.99 27.57 5.80
CA SER A 23 -10.08 28.05 7.18
C SER A 23 -10.05 26.93 8.22
N TYR A 24 -10.35 25.69 7.81
CA TYR A 24 -10.51 24.51 8.67
C TYR A 24 -9.51 23.40 8.29
N LYS A 25 -8.21 23.76 8.29
CA LYS A 25 -7.15 22.87 7.77
C LYS A 25 -6.96 21.60 8.59
N LEU A 26 -6.99 21.75 9.91
CA LEU A 26 -6.83 20.62 10.83
C LEU A 26 -8.06 19.70 10.78
N GLU A 27 -9.24 20.30 10.83
CA GLU A 27 -10.51 19.57 10.76
C GLU A 27 -10.67 18.81 9.44
N ALA A 28 -10.15 19.36 8.33
CA ALA A 28 -10.14 18.67 7.04
C ALA A 28 -9.27 17.40 7.05
N VAL A 29 -8.11 17.46 7.70
CA VAL A 29 -7.23 16.29 7.87
C VAL A 29 -7.86 15.25 8.80
N GLU A 30 -8.46 15.69 9.91
CA GLU A 30 -9.16 14.82 10.85
C GLU A 30 -10.36 14.13 10.18
N ALA A 31 -11.18 14.87 9.45
CA ALA A 31 -12.31 14.32 8.71
C ALA A 31 -11.85 13.31 7.64
N MET A 32 -10.76 13.61 6.91
CA MET A 32 -10.18 12.69 5.94
C MET A 32 -9.75 11.39 6.61
N ARG A 33 -9.03 11.47 7.73
CA ARG A 33 -8.59 10.31 8.52
C ARG A 33 -9.80 9.47 8.97
N ASP A 34 -10.80 10.10 9.55
CA ASP A 34 -11.95 9.40 10.11
C ASP A 34 -12.76 8.69 9.01
N ILE A 35 -12.96 9.35 7.86
CA ILE A 35 -13.64 8.74 6.70
C ILE A 35 -12.83 7.58 6.12
N THR A 36 -11.50 7.72 6.01
CA THR A 36 -10.66 6.63 5.48
C THR A 36 -10.62 5.45 6.43
N THR A 37 -10.52 5.69 7.74
CA THR A 37 -10.57 4.63 8.77
C THR A 37 -11.89 3.86 8.72
N GLU A 38 -13.02 4.56 8.64
CA GLU A 38 -14.34 3.91 8.53
C GLU A 38 -14.48 3.13 7.22
N ALA A 39 -13.98 3.67 6.12
CA ALA A 39 -14.01 2.97 4.84
C ALA A 39 -13.15 1.69 4.85
N GLU A 40 -11.98 1.73 5.51
CA GLU A 40 -11.10 0.58 5.64
C GLU A 40 -11.72 -0.56 6.45
N LEU A 41 -12.58 -0.27 7.43
CA LEU A 41 -13.34 -1.30 8.15
C LEU A 41 -14.32 -2.07 7.23
N SER A 42 -14.74 -1.44 6.14
CA SER A 42 -15.64 -2.02 5.14
C SER A 42 -14.92 -2.65 3.96
N LEU A 43 -13.56 -2.57 3.92
CA LEU A 43 -12.79 -3.19 2.85
C LEU A 43 -12.78 -4.72 2.99
N GLU A 44 -13.12 -5.38 1.91
CA GLU A 44 -12.81 -6.79 1.74
C GLU A 44 -11.33 -6.92 1.42
N TYR A 45 -10.55 -7.33 2.42
CA TYR A 45 -9.16 -7.73 2.24
C TYR A 45 -9.13 -9.10 1.56
N GLY A 46 -8.32 -9.27 0.56
CA GLY A 46 -8.23 -10.54 -0.13
C GLY A 46 -7.46 -10.44 -1.44
N HIS A 47 -7.19 -11.58 -2.01
CA HIS A 47 -6.42 -11.72 -3.22
C HIS A 47 -7.33 -11.48 -4.44
N PRO A 48 -7.45 -10.28 -4.98
CA PRO A 48 -8.07 -10.17 -6.27
C PRO A 48 -7.24 -11.01 -7.23
N ASP A 49 -7.90 -11.85 -8.01
CA ASP A 49 -7.28 -12.44 -9.20
C ASP A 49 -6.97 -11.29 -10.18
N TYR A 50 -5.91 -10.56 -9.83
CA TYR A 50 -5.42 -9.45 -10.63
C TYR A 50 -4.67 -10.04 -11.82
N GLU A 51 -5.42 -10.52 -12.79
CA GLU A 51 -4.91 -10.84 -14.12
C GLU A 51 -4.74 -9.55 -14.90
N SER A 52 -3.60 -8.89 -14.74
CA SER A 52 -3.24 -7.88 -15.72
C SER A 52 -2.64 -8.56 -16.94
N SER A 53 -3.33 -8.48 -18.06
CA SER A 53 -2.95 -9.07 -19.34
C SER A 53 -1.65 -8.52 -19.95
N ASN A 54 -1.01 -7.51 -19.36
CA ASN A 54 0.15 -6.80 -19.90
C ASN A 54 1.33 -6.71 -18.90
N ILE A 55 1.65 -7.78 -18.21
CA ILE A 55 2.82 -7.82 -17.33
C ILE A 55 4.00 -8.44 -18.07
N SER A 56 5.19 -7.83 -17.98
CA SER A 56 6.43 -8.42 -18.50
C SER A 56 6.72 -9.78 -17.82
N GLU A 57 7.36 -10.71 -18.52
CA GLU A 57 7.75 -12.02 -17.94
C GLU A 57 8.55 -11.86 -16.64
N ARG A 58 9.45 -10.88 -16.58
CA ARG A 58 10.23 -10.55 -15.38
C ARG A 58 9.36 -10.09 -14.20
N ASP A 59 8.23 -9.48 -14.46
CA ASP A 59 7.29 -9.01 -13.43
C ASP A 59 6.30 -10.10 -13.03
N LYS A 60 6.02 -11.06 -13.91
CA LYS A 60 5.22 -12.23 -13.57
C LYS A 60 5.82 -13.02 -12.42
N GLU A 61 7.12 -13.34 -12.46
CA GLU A 61 7.80 -14.06 -11.38
C GLU A 61 7.63 -13.36 -10.04
N LYS A 62 7.85 -12.04 -10.01
CA LYS A 62 7.70 -11.25 -8.78
C LYS A 62 6.25 -11.21 -8.28
N LYS A 63 5.31 -11.11 -9.21
CA LYS A 63 3.88 -11.13 -8.87
C LYS A 63 3.50 -12.46 -8.22
N TYR A 64 3.91 -13.58 -8.81
CA TYR A 64 3.64 -14.91 -8.25
C TYR A 64 4.33 -15.12 -6.90
N LEU A 65 5.58 -14.63 -6.74
CA LEU A 65 6.28 -14.68 -5.47
C LEU A 65 5.51 -13.94 -4.36
N ILE A 66 5.09 -12.71 -4.63
CA ILE A 66 4.32 -11.90 -3.66
C ILE A 66 2.97 -12.56 -3.37
N ARG A 67 2.25 -13.02 -4.38
CA ARG A 67 0.98 -13.74 -4.21
C ARG A 67 1.13 -14.95 -3.29
N SER A 68 2.16 -15.76 -3.53
CA SER A 68 2.43 -16.95 -2.72
C SER A 68 2.82 -16.59 -1.29
N ALA A 69 3.63 -15.55 -1.10
CA ALA A 69 4.03 -15.08 0.23
C ALA A 69 2.85 -14.55 1.04
N LEU A 70 1.96 -13.75 0.41
CA LEU A 70 0.75 -13.23 1.05
C LEU A 70 -0.20 -14.36 1.44
N ARG A 71 -0.41 -15.34 0.54
CA ARG A 71 -1.23 -16.49 0.84
C ARG A 71 -0.68 -17.33 1.98
N LEU A 72 0.63 -17.57 1.98
CA LEU A 72 1.29 -18.29 3.07
C LEU A 72 1.16 -17.55 4.40
N ALA A 73 1.27 -16.20 4.38
CA ALA A 73 1.09 -15.38 5.58
C ALA A 73 -0.33 -15.49 6.12
N GLU A 74 -1.34 -15.52 5.25
CA GLU A 74 -2.74 -15.72 5.62
C GLU A 74 -2.98 -17.12 6.21
N ASP A 75 -2.50 -18.18 5.53
CA ASP A 75 -2.66 -19.57 5.95
C ASP A 75 -1.96 -19.88 7.30
N LEU A 76 -0.91 -19.13 7.65
CA LEU A 76 -0.13 -19.30 8.89
C LEU A 76 -0.39 -18.23 9.96
N ASP A 77 -1.35 -17.34 9.75
CA ASP A 77 -1.70 -16.24 10.66
C ASP A 77 -0.50 -15.34 11.02
N ILE A 78 0.29 -14.98 9.99
CA ILE A 78 1.48 -14.13 10.12
C ILE A 78 1.07 -12.67 10.03
N GLU A 79 1.30 -11.88 11.07
CA GLU A 79 0.91 -10.47 11.13
C GLU A 79 1.82 -9.55 10.30
N HIS A 80 3.12 -9.86 10.22
CA HIS A 80 4.14 -8.98 9.64
C HIS A 80 4.92 -9.66 8.51
N ILE A 81 5.07 -8.96 7.39
CA ILE A 81 5.88 -9.40 6.25
C ILE A 81 7.04 -8.44 6.06
N LEU A 82 8.27 -8.96 6.00
CA LEU A 82 9.47 -8.18 5.70
C LEU A 82 9.81 -8.33 4.22
N LEU A 83 9.93 -7.20 3.53
CA LEU A 83 10.18 -7.14 2.11
C LEU A 83 11.39 -6.24 1.82
N PHE A 84 12.37 -6.75 1.06
CA PHE A 84 13.55 -5.99 0.65
C PHE A 84 13.43 -5.59 -0.82
N THR A 85 13.61 -4.30 -1.13
CA THR A 85 13.43 -3.80 -2.49
C THR A 85 14.36 -2.65 -2.84
N LYS A 86 15.03 -2.72 -3.98
CA LYS A 86 15.87 -1.63 -4.51
C LYS A 86 15.05 -0.54 -5.21
N THR A 87 13.96 -0.92 -5.86
CA THR A 87 13.17 -0.05 -6.75
C THR A 87 11.72 0.14 -6.32
N GLY A 88 11.29 -0.43 -5.19
CA GLY A 88 9.90 -0.40 -4.74
C GLY A 88 8.92 -1.29 -5.53
N ARG A 89 9.40 -2.01 -6.56
CA ARG A 89 8.53 -2.79 -7.45
C ARG A 89 7.80 -3.93 -6.72
N LEU A 90 8.48 -4.66 -5.84
CA LEU A 90 7.85 -5.69 -5.02
C LEU A 90 6.81 -5.10 -4.06
N ALA A 91 7.14 -3.96 -3.42
CA ALA A 91 6.20 -3.27 -2.54
C ALA A 91 4.92 -2.85 -3.29
N ARG A 92 5.07 -2.34 -4.53
CA ARG A 92 3.91 -1.99 -5.38
C ARG A 92 3.04 -3.21 -5.70
N PHE A 93 3.63 -4.36 -6.01
CA PHE A 93 2.85 -5.58 -6.22
C PHE A 93 2.15 -6.02 -4.95
N ALA A 94 2.83 -5.96 -3.81
CA ALA A 94 2.23 -6.30 -2.52
C ALA A 94 1.03 -5.38 -2.18
N ALA A 95 1.20 -4.06 -2.33
CA ALA A 95 0.13 -3.08 -2.11
C ALA A 95 -1.09 -3.33 -3.03
N ALA A 96 -0.86 -3.73 -4.28
CA ALA A 96 -1.94 -4.00 -5.24
C ALA A 96 -2.86 -5.17 -4.82
N TYR A 97 -2.37 -6.10 -4.02
CA TYR A 97 -3.17 -7.20 -3.46
C TYR A 97 -4.03 -6.79 -2.26
N ARG A 98 -3.87 -5.57 -1.75
CA ARG A 98 -4.60 -5.09 -0.55
C ARG A 98 -4.57 -6.11 0.59
N PRO A 99 -3.39 -6.52 1.07
CA PRO A 99 -3.28 -7.46 2.16
C PRO A 99 -3.76 -6.86 3.48
N SER A 100 -4.29 -7.70 4.34
CA SER A 100 -4.58 -7.35 5.74
C SER A 100 -3.31 -7.30 6.61
N HIS A 101 -2.20 -7.83 6.09
CA HIS A 101 -0.92 -7.94 6.79
C HIS A 101 -0.14 -6.62 6.77
N MET A 102 0.61 -6.34 7.82
CA MET A 102 1.56 -5.22 7.85
C MET A 102 2.81 -5.57 7.04
N ILE A 103 3.06 -4.81 5.97
CA ILE A 103 4.23 -5.02 5.09
C ILE A 103 5.30 -3.98 5.40
N HIS A 104 6.45 -4.43 5.89
CA HIS A 104 7.64 -3.60 6.14
C HIS A 104 8.57 -3.67 4.93
N ALA A 105 8.68 -2.58 4.17
CA ALA A 105 9.52 -2.52 2.97
C ALA A 105 10.87 -1.86 3.29
N PHE A 106 11.95 -2.62 3.20
CA PHE A 106 13.31 -2.16 3.45
C PHE A 106 14.02 -1.81 2.14
N THR A 107 14.66 -0.63 2.11
CA THR A 107 15.41 -0.16 0.95
C THR A 107 16.61 0.70 1.36
N GLY A 108 17.71 0.62 0.61
CA GLY A 108 18.86 1.53 0.75
C GLY A 108 18.71 2.85 -0.01
N ASN A 109 17.62 3.04 -0.76
CA ASN A 109 17.40 4.18 -1.64
C ASN A 109 16.32 5.11 -1.09
N ILE A 110 16.68 6.35 -0.79
CA ILE A 110 15.74 7.36 -0.25
C ILE A 110 14.59 7.69 -1.21
N GLN A 111 14.81 7.65 -2.53
CA GLN A 111 13.73 7.90 -3.51
C GLN A 111 12.72 6.73 -3.51
N THR A 112 13.22 5.51 -3.39
CA THR A 112 12.38 4.32 -3.26
C THR A 112 11.58 4.37 -1.95
N LEU A 113 12.18 4.76 -0.84
CA LEU A 113 11.48 4.95 0.43
C LEU A 113 10.34 5.95 0.29
N ARG A 114 10.60 7.13 -0.29
CA ARG A 114 9.58 8.17 -0.50
C ARG A 114 8.43 7.69 -1.39
N TYR A 115 8.76 6.96 -2.46
CA TYR A 115 7.77 6.37 -3.35
C TYR A 115 6.92 5.31 -2.66
N THR A 116 7.53 4.41 -1.91
CA THR A 116 6.80 3.32 -1.25
C THR A 116 5.94 3.81 -0.08
N ASN A 117 6.23 4.99 0.46
CA ASN A 117 5.45 5.58 1.56
C ASN A 117 4.02 5.98 1.17
N ILE A 118 3.73 6.13 -0.13
CA ILE A 118 2.38 6.44 -0.62
C ILE A 118 1.58 5.19 -1.04
N LEU A 119 2.17 4.00 -0.92
CA LEU A 119 1.51 2.75 -1.27
C LEU A 119 0.70 2.22 -0.08
N PHE A 120 -0.49 1.70 -0.37
CA PHE A 120 -1.37 1.13 0.64
C PHE A 120 -0.72 -0.03 1.40
N GLY A 121 -0.83 -0.01 2.73
CA GLY A 121 -0.35 -1.11 3.59
C GLY A 121 1.15 -1.30 3.64
N ILE A 122 1.94 -0.37 3.09
CA ILE A 122 3.40 -0.43 3.08
C ILE A 122 3.97 0.51 4.16
N ASN A 123 4.77 -0.05 5.06
CA ASN A 123 5.57 0.70 6.02
C ASN A 123 7.05 0.67 5.58
N PRO A 124 7.57 1.74 4.95
CA PRO A 124 8.91 1.76 4.40
C PRO A 124 9.98 2.10 5.44
N HIS A 125 11.13 1.43 5.33
CA HIS A 125 12.30 1.63 6.19
C HIS A 125 13.56 1.84 5.36
N LEU A 126 14.36 2.84 5.75
CA LEU A 126 15.67 3.06 5.14
C LEU A 126 16.72 2.18 5.82
N LEU A 127 17.44 1.39 5.03
CA LEU A 127 18.62 0.65 5.46
C LEU A 127 19.86 1.36 4.89
N PRO A 128 20.58 2.15 5.69
CA PRO A 128 21.83 2.73 5.24
C PRO A 128 22.84 1.62 4.87
N ASN A 129 23.50 1.77 3.73
CA ASN A 129 24.52 0.82 3.24
C ASN A 129 24.03 -0.56 2.75
N TRP A 130 22.75 -0.65 2.33
CA TRP A 130 22.20 -1.84 1.67
C TRP A 130 22.03 -1.67 0.15
#